data_84574672b764d43d065ac8ca5eccc505
#
_entry.id   84574672b764d43d065ac8ca5eccc505
#
_cell.length_a   1.000
_cell.length_b   1.000
_cell.length_c   1.000
_cell.angle_alpha   90.00
_cell.angle_beta   90.00
_cell.angle_gamma   90.00
#
_symmetry.space_group_name_H-M   'P 1'
#
loop_
_entity.id
_entity.type
_entity.pdbx_description
1 polymer ?
#
loop_
_entity_poly.entity_id
_entity_poly.type
_entity_poly.pdbx_seq_one_letter_code
_entity_poly.pdbx_strand_id
1 'polypeptide(L)'
;MIYRCIPEKVERIWGSLDPLRAGGEPVGEIWWFHPGTELESTGGERVKASSFFRCEPFPVILKTLHAARDLSVQVHPGRDRTPPMKDESWAILEGSGRILHGIREGTSREAFEDAVRNGTVVSMLNSLNASPGDLIHLPAGTVHALGGGLTVLEIQLNCTVTYRLWDYRRRDSAGNTRELHVEQGLDAVDWARWGRADKVTGCVAAEG
;
A
#
# COMPACT_ATOMS: atom_id res chain seq x y z
N MET A 1 -13.76 16.42 24.18
CA MET A 1 -13.37 15.05 24.56
C MET A 1 -12.27 14.62 23.61
N ILE A 2 -11.18 14.05 24.09
CA ILE A 2 -10.03 13.59 23.28
C ILE A 2 -10.08 12.07 23.26
N TYR A 3 -9.88 11.49 22.07
CA TYR A 3 -9.77 10.06 21.88
C TYR A 3 -8.39 9.72 21.33
N ARG A 4 -7.83 8.59 21.72
CA ARG A 4 -6.67 8.00 21.06
C ARG A 4 -7.12 6.80 20.23
N CYS A 5 -6.52 6.62 19.08
CA CYS A 5 -6.67 5.40 18.31
C CYS A 5 -5.90 4.26 18.97
N ILE A 6 -6.49 3.08 19.03
CA ILE A 6 -5.79 1.86 19.42
C ILE A 6 -5.37 1.16 18.12
N PRO A 7 -4.07 1.14 17.81
CA PRO A 7 -3.61 0.61 16.53
C PRO A 7 -3.70 -0.92 16.48
N GLU A 8 -3.94 -1.44 15.29
CA GLU A 8 -3.93 -2.87 14.99
C GLU A 8 -2.65 -3.23 14.22
N LYS A 9 -1.88 -4.22 14.72
CA LYS A 9 -0.69 -4.75 14.04
C LYS A 9 -1.10 -5.88 13.11
N VAL A 10 -0.68 -5.80 11.86
CA VAL A 10 -1.00 -6.80 10.83
C VAL A 10 0.28 -7.43 10.28
N GLU A 11 0.36 -8.75 10.41
CA GLU A 11 1.50 -9.54 9.96
C GLU A 11 1.52 -9.64 8.43
N ARG A 12 2.72 -9.49 7.85
CA ARG A 12 2.95 -9.56 6.40
C ARG A 12 4.33 -10.18 6.12
N ILE A 13 4.40 -11.08 5.16
CA ILE A 13 5.65 -11.79 4.79
C ILE A 13 6.79 -10.87 4.31
N TRP A 14 6.49 -9.61 4.01
CA TRP A 14 7.43 -8.57 3.62
C TRP A 14 7.74 -7.57 4.75
N GLY A 15 7.09 -7.76 5.91
CA GLY A 15 7.22 -6.88 7.07
C GLY A 15 8.55 -6.99 7.79
N SER A 16 8.73 -6.15 8.79
CA SER A 16 9.84 -6.17 9.72
C SER A 16 9.56 -7.08 10.91
N LEU A 17 10.60 -7.70 11.47
CA LEU A 17 10.47 -8.39 12.75
C LEU A 17 10.23 -7.35 13.84
N ASP A 18 9.15 -7.54 14.60
CA ASP A 18 8.91 -6.71 15.79
C ASP A 18 9.88 -7.16 16.90
N PRO A 19 10.83 -6.30 17.32
CA PRO A 19 11.81 -6.66 18.34
C PRO A 19 11.18 -6.98 19.70
N LEU A 20 9.92 -6.60 19.91
CA LEU A 20 9.14 -6.90 21.13
C LEU A 20 8.36 -8.22 21.05
N ARG A 21 8.40 -8.89 19.89
CA ARG A 21 7.72 -10.17 19.65
C ARG A 21 8.74 -11.27 19.32
N ALA A 22 9.24 -11.95 20.34
CA ALA A 22 10.06 -13.13 20.13
C ALA A 22 9.24 -14.22 19.41
N GLY A 23 9.65 -14.62 18.19
CA GLY A 23 9.06 -15.73 17.43
C GLY A 23 7.76 -15.41 16.69
N GLY A 24 7.39 -14.15 16.50
CA GLY A 24 6.22 -13.74 15.71
C GLY A 24 6.49 -13.64 14.20
N GLU A 25 5.43 -13.69 13.39
CA GLU A 25 5.52 -13.34 11.97
C GLU A 25 5.86 -11.85 11.82
N PRO A 26 6.54 -11.46 10.72
CA PRO A 26 6.92 -10.07 10.49
C PRO A 26 5.70 -9.14 10.44
N VAL A 27 5.73 -8.04 11.19
CA VAL A 27 4.69 -7.00 11.13
C VAL A 27 4.98 -6.09 9.93
N GLY A 28 4.06 -6.06 8.97
CA GLY A 28 4.17 -5.23 7.79
C GLY A 28 3.33 -3.96 7.84
N GLU A 29 2.19 -4.01 8.54
CA GLU A 29 1.28 -2.88 8.62
C GLU A 29 0.87 -2.60 10.06
N ILE A 30 0.73 -1.31 10.40
CA ILE A 30 0.06 -0.87 11.62
C ILE A 30 -1.12 0.01 11.18
N TRP A 31 -2.33 -0.44 11.44
CA TRP A 31 -3.55 0.26 11.07
C TRP A 31 -3.94 1.21 12.21
N TRP A 32 -3.82 2.49 11.94
CA TRP A 32 -4.06 3.56 12.91
C TRP A 32 -5.52 4.01 12.92
N PHE A 33 -6.15 4.07 11.74
CA PHE A 33 -7.50 4.56 11.60
C PHE A 33 -8.23 3.90 10.42
N HIS A 34 -9.35 3.25 10.71
CA HIS A 34 -10.23 2.58 9.75
C HIS A 34 -11.61 2.39 10.42
N PRO A 35 -12.66 1.93 9.72
CA PRO A 35 -14.00 1.78 10.30
C PRO A 35 -14.06 0.98 11.60
N GLY A 36 -13.22 -0.04 11.72
CA GLY A 36 -13.15 -0.94 12.88
C GLY A 36 -12.26 -0.46 14.03
N THR A 37 -11.50 0.63 13.84
CA THR A 37 -10.54 1.12 14.86
C THR A 37 -11.25 1.41 16.18
N GLU A 38 -10.72 0.89 17.28
CA GLU A 38 -11.15 1.26 18.62
C GLU A 38 -10.58 2.64 19.00
N LEU A 39 -11.44 3.51 19.44
CA LEU A 39 -11.12 4.83 19.97
C LEU A 39 -11.34 4.80 21.49
N GLU A 40 -10.33 5.15 22.26
CA GLU A 40 -10.40 5.23 23.73
C GLU A 40 -10.40 6.68 24.18
N SER A 41 -11.43 7.09 24.89
CA SER A 41 -11.52 8.43 25.48
C SER A 41 -10.59 8.60 26.68
N THR A 42 -10.34 9.84 27.07
CA THR A 42 -9.60 10.15 28.32
C THR A 42 -10.27 9.60 29.59
N GLY A 43 -11.58 9.27 29.52
CA GLY A 43 -12.34 8.61 30.59
C GLY A 43 -12.37 7.09 30.53
N GLY A 44 -11.66 6.47 29.58
CA GLY A 44 -11.61 5.01 29.40
C GLY A 44 -12.76 4.41 28.63
N GLU A 45 -13.68 5.23 28.12
CA GLU A 45 -14.77 4.74 27.23
C GLU A 45 -14.18 4.33 25.87
N ARG A 46 -14.62 3.19 25.34
CA ARG A 46 -14.23 2.67 24.03
C ARG A 46 -15.39 2.65 23.06
N VAL A 47 -15.14 3.17 21.86
CA VAL A 47 -16.09 3.21 20.76
C VAL A 47 -15.39 2.87 19.45
N LYS A 48 -16.12 2.37 18.46
CA LYS A 48 -15.56 2.17 17.11
C LYS A 48 -15.55 3.47 16.32
N ALA A 49 -14.54 3.70 15.50
CA ALA A 49 -14.46 4.87 14.62
C ALA A 49 -15.70 5.01 13.74
N SER A 50 -16.24 3.91 13.20
CA SER A 50 -17.46 3.91 12.39
C SER A 50 -18.72 4.41 13.12
N SER A 51 -18.79 4.28 14.44
CA SER A 51 -19.92 4.81 15.22
C SER A 51 -19.82 6.32 15.44
N PHE A 52 -18.61 6.88 15.32
CA PHE A 52 -18.33 8.30 15.48
C PHE A 52 -18.55 9.08 14.19
N PHE A 53 -18.10 8.51 13.08
CA PHE A 53 -18.25 9.11 11.75
C PHE A 53 -19.48 8.54 11.06
N ARG A 54 -20.56 9.30 11.10
CA ARG A 54 -21.85 8.93 10.46
C ARG A 54 -21.86 9.24 8.97
N CYS A 55 -20.73 9.06 8.28
CA CYS A 55 -20.63 9.23 6.83
C CYS A 55 -20.46 7.86 6.16
N GLU A 56 -21.21 7.64 5.10
CA GLU A 56 -21.07 6.48 4.23
C GLU A 56 -20.73 6.94 2.81
N PRO A 57 -19.63 6.44 2.22
CA PRO A 57 -18.66 5.50 2.83
C PRO A 57 -17.78 6.17 3.90
N PHE A 58 -17.20 5.36 4.80
CA PHE A 58 -16.19 5.82 5.74
C PHE A 58 -15.02 6.45 4.95
N PRO A 59 -14.51 7.64 5.34
CA PRO A 59 -13.76 8.48 4.40
C PRO A 59 -12.40 7.89 3.99
N VAL A 60 -11.58 7.46 4.96
CA VAL A 60 -10.19 7.06 4.70
C VAL A 60 -9.74 5.94 5.63
N ILE A 61 -8.70 5.23 5.21
CA ILE A 61 -7.89 4.34 6.05
C ILE A 61 -6.50 4.96 6.18
N LEU A 62 -5.97 4.95 7.40
CA LEU A 62 -4.64 5.45 7.73
C LEU A 62 -3.83 4.31 8.33
N LYS A 63 -2.66 4.03 7.77
CA LYS A 63 -1.75 3.00 8.27
C LYS A 63 -0.29 3.32 7.99
N THR A 64 0.62 2.71 8.73
CA THR A 64 2.04 2.69 8.39
C THR A 64 2.40 1.33 7.80
N LEU A 65 3.23 1.34 6.77
CA LEU A 65 3.82 0.16 6.15
C LEU A 65 5.30 0.10 6.52
N HIS A 66 5.74 -1.04 7.04
CA HIS A 66 7.12 -1.30 7.46
C HIS A 66 7.74 -2.35 6.53
N ALA A 67 8.22 -1.91 5.38
CA ALA A 67 8.70 -2.77 4.31
C ALA A 67 10.15 -3.20 4.55
N ALA A 68 10.40 -4.37 5.15
CA ALA A 68 11.72 -4.97 5.18
C ALA A 68 12.13 -5.58 3.83
N ARG A 69 11.15 -5.93 2.99
CA ARG A 69 11.34 -6.46 1.63
C ARG A 69 10.37 -5.77 0.68
N ASP A 70 10.64 -5.86 -0.62
CA ASP A 70 9.73 -5.33 -1.64
C ASP A 70 8.30 -5.87 -1.46
N LEU A 71 7.30 -5.01 -1.52
CA LEU A 71 5.91 -5.43 -1.63
C LEU A 71 5.65 -6.03 -3.03
N SER A 72 4.54 -6.76 -3.15
CA SER A 72 4.10 -7.26 -4.46
C SER A 72 3.92 -6.13 -5.46
N VAL A 73 4.18 -6.41 -6.75
CA VAL A 73 3.68 -5.58 -7.83
C VAL A 73 2.15 -5.73 -7.86
N GLN A 74 1.45 -4.62 -7.74
CA GLN A 74 0.00 -4.60 -7.53
C GLN A 74 -0.66 -3.41 -8.21
N VAL A 75 -1.98 -3.48 -8.32
CA VAL A 75 -2.85 -2.42 -8.81
C VAL A 75 -4.14 -2.41 -8.00
N HIS A 76 -4.76 -1.26 -7.89
CA HIS A 76 -6.03 -1.08 -7.19
C HIS A 76 -7.17 -0.75 -8.14
N PRO A 77 -8.43 -1.13 -7.79
CA PRO A 77 -9.58 -0.88 -8.65
C PRO A 77 -9.80 0.61 -8.89
N GLY A 78 -10.13 0.95 -10.14
CA GLY A 78 -10.43 2.31 -10.58
C GLY A 78 -11.88 2.74 -10.30
N ARG A 79 -12.21 3.98 -10.71
CA ARG A 79 -13.45 4.69 -10.35
C ARG A 79 -14.72 3.99 -10.80
N ASP A 80 -14.74 3.40 -11.98
CA ASP A 80 -15.94 2.82 -12.61
C ASP A 80 -16.07 1.31 -12.37
N ARG A 81 -15.45 0.82 -11.28
CA ARG A 81 -15.39 -0.60 -10.99
C ARG A 81 -16.04 -0.94 -9.64
N THR A 82 -16.49 -2.18 -9.56
CA THR A 82 -16.85 -2.83 -8.30
C THR A 82 -15.74 -3.82 -7.98
N PRO A 83 -15.06 -3.70 -6.88
CA PRO A 83 -15.29 -2.89 -5.67
C PRO A 83 -14.97 -1.39 -5.84
N PRO A 84 -15.24 -0.57 -4.80
CA PRO A 84 -14.96 0.87 -4.83
C PRO A 84 -13.52 1.19 -5.17
N MET A 85 -13.30 2.36 -5.80
CA MET A 85 -12.00 2.90 -6.13
C MET A 85 -11.07 2.95 -4.91
N LYS A 86 -9.79 2.67 -5.12
CA LYS A 86 -8.75 2.86 -4.12
C LYS A 86 -7.64 3.77 -4.65
N ASP A 87 -7.76 5.07 -4.40
CA ASP A 87 -6.63 5.99 -4.45
C ASP A 87 -5.86 5.92 -3.14
N GLU A 88 -4.55 6.06 -3.20
CA GLU A 88 -3.70 6.12 -2.02
C GLU A 88 -2.54 7.09 -2.20
N SER A 89 -1.97 7.53 -1.09
CA SER A 89 -0.78 8.38 -1.05
C SER A 89 0.16 7.88 0.04
N TRP A 90 1.46 7.93 -0.25
CA TRP A 90 2.52 7.53 0.67
C TRP A 90 3.38 8.73 1.07
N ALA A 91 3.45 9.02 2.36
CA ALA A 91 4.48 9.90 2.92
C ALA A 91 5.63 9.02 3.43
N ILE A 92 6.84 9.25 2.94
CA ILE A 92 8.01 8.50 3.37
C ILE A 92 8.44 9.01 4.74
N LEU A 93 8.41 8.14 5.74
CA LEU A 93 8.77 8.47 7.11
C LEU A 93 10.24 8.17 7.40
N GLU A 94 10.70 6.97 6.98
CA GLU A 94 12.03 6.48 7.30
C GLU A 94 12.60 5.63 6.16
N GLY A 95 13.92 5.54 6.13
CA GLY A 95 14.66 4.71 5.20
C GLY A 95 14.89 5.38 3.85
N SER A 96 15.53 4.64 2.94
CA SER A 96 15.71 5.03 1.54
C SER A 96 15.55 3.79 0.68
N GLY A 97 14.82 3.92 -0.40
CA GLY A 97 14.51 2.77 -1.23
C GLY A 97 13.94 3.16 -2.58
N ARG A 98 13.55 2.14 -3.31
CA ARG A 98 12.97 2.26 -4.64
C ARG A 98 11.47 2.04 -4.59
N ILE A 99 10.73 2.87 -5.29
CA ILE A 99 9.30 2.67 -5.55
C ILE A 99 9.13 2.41 -7.04
N LEU A 100 8.40 1.35 -7.38
CA LEU A 100 7.93 1.10 -8.73
C LEU A 100 6.60 1.84 -8.91
N HIS A 101 6.46 2.58 -10.00
CA HIS A 101 5.29 3.44 -10.20
C HIS A 101 4.97 3.64 -11.68
N GLY A 102 3.87 3.05 -12.11
CA GLY A 102 3.37 3.13 -13.47
C GLY A 102 4.17 2.33 -14.49
N ILE A 103 3.53 2.00 -15.58
CA ILE A 103 4.11 1.24 -16.69
C ILE A 103 5.00 2.19 -17.52
N ARG A 104 6.14 1.72 -18.00
CA ARG A 104 7.03 2.51 -18.86
C ARG A 104 6.35 2.90 -20.15
N GLU A 105 6.55 4.13 -20.56
CA GLU A 105 6.08 4.64 -21.84
C GLU A 105 6.56 3.74 -23.00
N GLY A 106 5.69 3.50 -23.97
CA GLY A 106 5.95 2.63 -25.10
C GLY A 106 5.78 1.13 -24.84
N THR A 107 5.47 0.71 -23.62
CA THR A 107 5.13 -0.70 -23.33
C THR A 107 3.74 -1.00 -23.87
N SER A 108 3.59 -1.95 -24.79
CA SER A 108 2.25 -2.37 -25.22
C SER A 108 1.54 -3.18 -24.13
N ARG A 109 0.22 -3.22 -24.21
CA ARG A 109 -0.59 -4.02 -23.28
C ARG A 109 -0.18 -5.49 -23.32
N GLU A 110 -0.01 -6.06 -24.49
CA GLU A 110 0.36 -7.47 -24.72
C GLU A 110 1.74 -7.76 -24.11
N ALA A 111 2.72 -6.87 -24.32
CA ALA A 111 4.06 -7.04 -23.74
C ALA A 111 4.05 -6.98 -22.22
N PHE A 112 3.20 -6.12 -21.64
CA PHE A 112 3.03 -6.04 -20.18
C PHE A 112 2.35 -7.30 -19.63
N GLU A 113 1.29 -7.79 -20.26
CA GLU A 113 0.58 -9.01 -19.88
C GLU A 113 1.51 -10.22 -19.92
N ASP A 114 2.32 -10.36 -20.97
CA ASP A 114 3.33 -11.41 -21.08
C ASP A 114 4.39 -11.30 -19.97
N ALA A 115 4.84 -10.08 -19.66
CA ALA A 115 5.80 -9.85 -18.59
C ALA A 115 5.25 -10.22 -17.20
N VAL A 116 3.97 -9.98 -16.94
CA VAL A 116 3.28 -10.42 -15.71
C VAL A 116 3.28 -11.95 -15.64
N ARG A 117 2.87 -12.63 -16.68
CA ARG A 117 2.80 -14.11 -16.73
C ARG A 117 4.18 -14.77 -16.62
N ASN A 118 5.20 -14.15 -17.21
CA ASN A 118 6.57 -14.66 -17.19
C ASN A 118 7.36 -14.24 -15.93
N GLY A 119 6.83 -13.33 -15.11
CA GLY A 119 7.48 -12.83 -13.89
C GLY A 119 8.60 -11.81 -14.14
N THR A 120 8.58 -11.14 -15.28
CA THR A 120 9.54 -10.09 -15.67
C THR A 120 8.95 -8.67 -15.56
N VAL A 121 7.74 -8.54 -15.02
CA VAL A 121 6.94 -7.31 -14.97
C VAL A 121 7.67 -6.12 -14.33
N VAL A 122 8.58 -6.37 -13.38
CA VAL A 122 9.38 -5.31 -12.73
C VAL A 122 10.17 -4.49 -13.76
N SER A 123 10.66 -5.13 -14.83
CA SER A 123 11.42 -4.43 -15.90
C SER A 123 10.55 -3.51 -16.77
N MET A 124 9.22 -3.69 -16.72
CA MET A 124 8.25 -2.89 -17.47
C MET A 124 7.75 -1.67 -16.70
N LEU A 125 8.20 -1.49 -15.46
CA LEU A 125 7.76 -0.40 -14.60
C LEU A 125 8.80 0.71 -14.49
N ASN A 126 8.31 1.95 -14.31
CA ASN A 126 9.16 3.06 -13.93
C ASN A 126 9.60 2.87 -12.48
N SER A 127 10.74 3.47 -12.15
CA SER A 127 11.32 3.41 -10.83
C SER A 127 11.72 4.81 -10.38
N LEU A 128 11.40 5.15 -9.16
CA LEU A 128 11.86 6.37 -8.51
C LEU A 128 12.53 6.03 -7.18
N ASN A 129 13.54 6.81 -6.81
CA ASN A 129 14.12 6.76 -5.49
C ASN A 129 13.25 7.59 -4.54
N ALA A 130 13.06 7.06 -3.34
CA ALA A 130 12.28 7.70 -2.28
C ALA A 130 13.12 7.84 -1.02
N SER A 131 12.93 8.95 -0.34
CA SER A 131 13.63 9.34 0.89
C SER A 131 12.65 10.02 1.86
N PRO A 132 12.97 10.09 3.14
CA PRO A 132 12.11 10.76 4.12
C PRO A 132 11.73 12.19 3.69
N GLY A 133 10.47 12.53 3.87
CA GLY A 133 9.88 13.79 3.44
C GLY A 133 9.30 13.80 2.02
N ASP A 134 9.51 12.74 1.23
CA ASP A 134 8.83 12.61 -0.07
C ASP A 134 7.35 12.22 0.11
N LEU A 135 6.49 12.77 -0.73
CA LEU A 135 5.09 12.38 -0.86
C LEU A 135 4.85 11.83 -2.27
N ILE A 136 4.27 10.65 -2.36
CA ILE A 136 3.99 9.97 -3.62
C ILE A 136 2.50 9.68 -3.68
N HIS A 137 1.82 10.19 -4.72
CA HIS A 137 0.43 9.89 -4.98
C HIS A 137 0.31 8.71 -5.95
N LEU A 138 -0.58 7.78 -5.63
CA LEU A 138 -0.84 6.53 -6.33
C LEU A 138 -2.32 6.48 -6.72
N PRO A 139 -2.70 7.09 -7.84
CA PRO A 139 -4.08 7.01 -8.32
C PRO A 139 -4.48 5.56 -8.60
N ALA A 140 -5.74 5.26 -8.37
CA ALA A 140 -6.33 3.97 -8.73
C ALA A 140 -6.03 3.59 -10.19
N GLY A 141 -5.81 2.32 -10.47
CA GLY A 141 -5.39 1.84 -11.79
C GLY A 141 -3.89 1.98 -12.08
N THR A 142 -3.11 2.61 -11.21
CA THR A 142 -1.65 2.68 -11.36
C THR A 142 -1.00 1.42 -10.84
N VAL A 143 -0.20 0.74 -11.68
CA VAL A 143 0.63 -0.41 -11.23
C VAL A 143 1.80 0.11 -10.41
N HIS A 144 2.00 -0.43 -9.21
CA HIS A 144 3.04 0.04 -8.31
C HIS A 144 3.57 -1.05 -7.38
N ALA A 145 4.69 -0.77 -6.73
CA ALA A 145 5.21 -1.55 -5.61
C ALA A 145 6.09 -0.68 -4.70
N LEU A 146 5.97 -0.86 -3.40
CA LEU A 146 6.88 -0.29 -2.40
C LEU A 146 8.11 -1.18 -2.30
N GLY A 147 9.30 -0.60 -2.45
CA GLY A 147 10.56 -1.31 -2.24
C GLY A 147 10.88 -1.50 -0.77
N GLY A 148 11.69 -2.52 -0.50
CA GLY A 148 12.19 -2.78 0.85
C GLY A 148 13.08 -1.67 1.38
N GLY A 149 13.19 -1.57 2.71
CA GLY A 149 13.98 -0.56 3.41
C GLY A 149 13.23 0.75 3.68
N LEU A 150 11.92 0.80 3.40
CA LEU A 150 11.10 2.01 3.59
C LEU A 150 10.05 1.80 4.68
N THR A 151 9.86 2.82 5.50
CA THR A 151 8.66 3.01 6.34
C THR A 151 7.84 4.16 5.77
N VAL A 152 6.57 3.91 5.47
CA VAL A 152 5.69 4.91 4.89
C VAL A 152 4.40 5.06 5.68
N LEU A 153 3.87 6.28 5.75
CA LEU A 153 2.50 6.53 6.14
C LEU A 153 1.63 6.46 4.90
N GLU A 154 0.68 5.55 4.88
CA GLU A 154 -0.30 5.41 3.81
C GLU A 154 -1.64 5.99 4.22
N ILE A 155 -2.15 6.89 3.39
CA ILE A 155 -3.53 7.38 3.43
C ILE A 155 -4.23 6.88 2.19
N GLN A 156 -5.31 6.13 2.35
CA GLN A 156 -6.06 5.55 1.24
C GLN A 156 -7.57 5.77 1.41
N LEU A 157 -8.28 5.72 0.31
CA LEU A 157 -9.75 5.60 0.36
C LEU A 157 -10.15 4.29 1.05
N ASN A 158 -11.36 4.25 1.62
CA ASN A 158 -11.86 3.07 2.34
C ASN A 158 -12.16 1.90 1.39
N CYS A 159 -11.11 1.34 0.83
CA CYS A 159 -11.13 0.13 0.02
C CYS A 159 -9.87 -0.69 0.35
N THR A 160 -10.03 -1.96 0.66
CA THR A 160 -8.92 -2.87 1.00
C THR A 160 -8.51 -3.79 -0.15
N VAL A 161 -9.14 -3.63 -1.32
CA VAL A 161 -8.88 -4.51 -2.47
C VAL A 161 -7.52 -4.19 -3.09
N THR A 162 -6.73 -5.24 -3.26
CA THR A 162 -5.43 -5.22 -3.91
C THR A 162 -5.36 -6.37 -4.89
N TYR A 163 -5.20 -6.06 -6.17
CA TYR A 163 -4.92 -7.05 -7.19
C TYR A 163 -3.43 -7.23 -7.36
N ARG A 164 -2.94 -8.39 -6.92
CA ARG A 164 -1.52 -8.74 -6.95
C ARG A 164 -1.17 -9.36 -8.29
N LEU A 165 -0.28 -8.66 -9.03
CA LEU A 165 0.21 -9.10 -10.33
C LEU A 165 1.44 -9.99 -10.22
N TRP A 166 2.35 -9.68 -9.29
CA TRP A 166 3.58 -10.42 -9.08
C TRP A 166 4.05 -10.35 -7.63
N ASP A 167 4.52 -11.44 -7.06
CA ASP A 167 4.99 -11.52 -5.68
C ASP A 167 6.34 -12.22 -5.52
N TYR A 168 7.21 -12.13 -6.51
CA TYR A 168 8.57 -12.66 -6.47
C TYR A 168 8.64 -14.16 -6.14
N ARG A 169 7.56 -14.91 -6.34
CA ARG A 169 7.42 -16.34 -5.97
C ARG A 169 7.73 -16.61 -4.49
N ARG A 170 7.52 -15.61 -3.63
CA ARG A 170 7.76 -15.73 -2.19
C ARG A 170 6.83 -16.75 -1.55
N ARG A 171 7.36 -17.37 -0.50
CA ARG A 171 6.60 -18.28 0.33
C ARG A 171 6.53 -17.75 1.77
N ASP A 172 5.43 -18.03 2.43
CA ASP A 172 5.26 -17.81 3.87
C ASP A 172 6.02 -18.87 4.69
N SER A 173 5.95 -18.78 6.01
CA SER A 173 6.56 -19.74 6.94
C SER A 173 6.03 -21.17 6.78
N ALA A 174 4.81 -21.32 6.25
CA ALA A 174 4.19 -22.61 5.96
C ALA A 174 4.52 -23.14 4.54
N GLY A 175 5.30 -22.38 3.74
CA GLY A 175 5.70 -22.74 2.38
C GLY A 175 4.69 -22.38 1.30
N ASN A 176 3.60 -21.67 1.63
CA ASN A 176 2.56 -21.28 0.67
C ASN A 176 2.93 -19.98 -0.05
N THR A 177 2.56 -19.88 -1.32
CA THR A 177 2.63 -18.62 -2.08
C THR A 177 1.34 -17.82 -1.88
N ARG A 178 1.43 -16.48 -1.92
CA ARG A 178 0.23 -15.64 -1.95
C ARG A 178 -0.47 -15.77 -3.30
N GLU A 179 -1.79 -15.69 -3.26
CA GLU A 179 -2.61 -15.67 -4.48
C GLU A 179 -2.27 -14.47 -5.36
N LEU A 180 -2.19 -14.70 -6.66
CA LEU A 180 -2.08 -13.67 -7.69
C LEU A 180 -3.46 -13.46 -8.32
N HIS A 181 -3.77 -12.20 -8.65
CA HIS A 181 -5.04 -11.77 -9.23
C HIS A 181 -4.78 -11.19 -10.63
N VAL A 182 -4.14 -11.99 -11.49
CA VAL A 182 -3.57 -11.49 -12.76
C VAL A 182 -4.65 -10.88 -13.64
N GLU A 183 -5.74 -11.60 -13.91
CA GLU A 183 -6.79 -11.12 -14.81
C GLU A 183 -7.49 -9.89 -14.25
N GLN A 184 -7.89 -9.92 -12.97
CA GLN A 184 -8.52 -8.78 -12.30
C GLN A 184 -7.58 -7.56 -12.25
N GLY A 185 -6.29 -7.82 -12.04
CA GLY A 185 -5.28 -6.78 -12.00
C GLY A 185 -5.07 -6.13 -13.36
N LEU A 186 -4.91 -6.93 -14.43
CA LEU A 186 -4.79 -6.43 -15.79
C LEU A 186 -6.01 -5.61 -16.22
N ASP A 187 -7.19 -6.03 -15.79
CA ASP A 187 -8.41 -5.29 -16.01
C ASP A 187 -8.47 -3.98 -15.24
N ALA A 188 -7.88 -3.92 -14.05
CA ALA A 188 -7.88 -2.73 -13.21
C ALA A 188 -6.86 -1.67 -13.66
N VAL A 189 -5.88 -2.02 -14.52
CA VAL A 189 -4.88 -1.06 -15.01
C VAL A 189 -5.54 0.08 -15.79
N ASP A 190 -5.18 1.31 -15.46
CA ASP A 190 -5.51 2.48 -16.27
C ASP A 190 -4.48 2.63 -17.40
N TRP A 191 -4.81 2.05 -18.55
CA TRP A 191 -3.95 2.03 -19.73
C TRP A 191 -3.78 3.40 -20.41
N ALA A 192 -4.57 4.40 -20.04
CA ALA A 192 -4.42 5.76 -20.53
C ALA A 192 -3.38 6.56 -19.73
N ARG A 193 -3.00 6.05 -18.55
CA ARG A 193 -2.10 6.74 -17.64
C ARG A 193 -0.69 6.13 -17.70
N TRP A 194 0.16 6.73 -18.52
CA TRP A 194 1.56 6.34 -18.68
C TRP A 194 2.47 7.11 -17.71
N GLY A 195 3.16 6.42 -16.90
CA GLY A 195 4.55 6.60 -16.50
C GLY A 195 5.00 7.77 -15.66
N ARG A 196 4.20 8.66 -15.13
CA ARG A 196 4.72 9.66 -14.18
C ARG A 196 4.13 9.48 -12.80
N ALA A 197 5.04 9.25 -11.83
CA ALA A 197 4.73 9.40 -10.43
C ALA A 197 4.53 10.89 -10.12
N ASP A 198 3.39 11.23 -9.53
CA ASP A 198 3.24 12.52 -8.89
C ASP A 198 4.02 12.46 -7.56
N LYS A 199 5.29 12.81 -7.62
CA LYS A 199 6.19 12.91 -6.46
C LYS A 199 6.40 14.37 -6.11
N VAL A 200 6.13 14.72 -4.86
CA VAL A 200 6.52 16.01 -4.27
C VAL A 200 7.62 15.75 -3.24
N THR A 201 8.71 16.50 -3.33
CA THR A 201 9.88 16.32 -2.46
C THR A 201 9.88 17.36 -1.35
N GLY A 202 10.26 16.95 -0.14
CA GLY A 202 10.46 17.88 0.98
C GLY A 202 9.19 18.45 1.60
N CYS A 203 8.04 17.78 1.43
CA CYS A 203 6.76 18.24 2.01
C CYS A 203 6.66 18.07 3.54
N VAL A 204 7.51 17.26 4.13
CA VAL A 204 7.55 17.07 5.59
C VAL A 204 8.88 17.56 6.11
N ALA A 205 9.02 18.87 6.27
CA ALA A 205 10.04 19.41 7.16
C ALA A 205 9.59 19.05 8.60
N ALA A 206 10.23 18.04 9.19
CA ALA A 206 10.16 17.85 10.61
C ALA A 206 10.94 19.01 11.26
N GLU A 207 10.26 20.09 11.59
CA GLU A 207 10.76 20.98 12.62
C GLU A 207 10.49 20.28 13.95
N GLY A 208 11.59 19.83 14.59
CA GLY A 208 11.63 19.29 15.93
C GLY A 208 11.39 20.33 17.00
#